data_655384c8a3ca9bc361d176ce202edab4
#
_entry.id   655384c8a3ca9bc361d176ce202edab4
#
_cell.length_a   1.000
_cell.length_b   1.000
_cell.length_c   1.000
_cell.angle_alpha   90.00
_cell.angle_beta   90.00
_cell.angle_gamma   90.00
#
_symmetry.space_group_name_H-M   'P 1'
#
loop_
_entity.id
_entity.type
_entity.pdbx_description
1 polymer ?
#
loop_
_entity_poly.entity_id
_entity_poly.type
_entity_poly.pdbx_seq_one_letter_code
_entity_poly.pdbx_strand_id
1 'polypeptide(L)'
;MKKLYSLFALIALLFTASGCEDDYRSMVLFEGVEPIYQIGTCDNLVSNLSYYLSETNEDTVLGIDGGDGSYNVINEHESVASVTFTDDVNGYQRIKIHPLAEGETIVKVLDGSGEETQLRITVKGCRQYTLTKMGFEYGISSGAPTEL
;
A
#
# COMPACT_ATOMS: atom_id res chain seq x y z
N MET A 1 42.93 18.91 42.21
CA MET A 1 41.45 18.94 42.13
C MET A 1 40.91 19.51 40.80
N LYS A 2 41.51 20.53 40.22
CA LYS A 2 41.05 21.10 38.94
C LYS A 2 41.09 20.12 37.75
N LYS A 3 42.03 19.18 37.71
CA LYS A 3 42.14 18.16 36.64
C LYS A 3 41.07 17.05 36.72
N LEU A 4 40.51 16.78 37.89
CA LEU A 4 39.48 15.77 38.08
C LEU A 4 38.13 16.23 37.55
N TYR A 5 37.79 17.53 37.72
CA TYR A 5 36.55 18.09 37.18
C TYR A 5 36.55 18.16 35.67
N SER A 6 37.73 18.37 35.04
CA SER A 6 37.84 18.33 33.57
C SER A 6 37.59 16.94 32.98
N LEU A 7 38.00 15.89 33.69
CA LEU A 7 37.75 14.51 33.25
C LEU A 7 36.27 14.13 33.39
N PHE A 8 35.59 14.54 34.46
CA PHE A 8 34.14 14.31 34.62
C PHE A 8 33.32 15.08 33.61
N ALA A 9 33.69 16.32 33.26
CA ALA A 9 33.01 17.09 32.21
C ALA A 9 33.16 16.44 30.83
N LEU A 10 34.31 15.86 30.52
CA LEU A 10 34.56 15.15 29.27
C LEU A 10 33.75 13.86 29.17
N ILE A 11 33.62 13.10 30.26
CA ILE A 11 32.80 11.88 30.33
C ILE A 11 31.32 12.23 30.24
N ALA A 12 30.84 13.29 30.84
CA ALA A 12 29.46 13.74 30.74
C ALA A 12 29.08 14.13 29.28
N LEU A 13 30.02 14.72 28.53
CA LEU A 13 29.79 15.05 27.11
C LEU A 13 29.70 13.82 26.20
N LEU A 14 30.33 12.71 26.58
CA LEU A 14 30.28 11.46 25.80
C LEU A 14 28.96 10.72 25.97
N PHE A 15 28.23 10.96 27.03
CA PHE A 15 26.89 10.30 27.23
C PHE A 15 25.71 11.08 26.62
N THR A 16 25.91 12.31 26.14
CA THR A 16 24.85 13.07 25.47
C THR A 16 24.77 12.80 23.96
N ALA A 17 25.65 11.96 23.42
CA ALA A 17 25.66 11.56 22.02
C ALA A 17 24.96 10.19 21.76
N SER A 18 24.14 9.69 22.69
CA SER A 18 23.10 8.73 22.31
C SER A 18 22.00 9.54 21.61
N GLY A 19 22.27 9.87 20.35
CA GLY A 19 21.22 10.31 19.45
C GLY A 19 20.11 9.29 19.49
N CYS A 20 18.88 9.75 19.57
CA CYS A 20 17.78 8.94 19.10
C CYS A 20 18.21 8.39 17.74
N GLU A 21 18.45 7.09 17.63
CA GLU A 21 18.31 6.43 16.36
C GLU A 21 16.84 6.69 16.03
N ASP A 22 16.61 7.65 15.14
CA ASP A 22 15.35 7.67 14.41
C ASP A 22 15.25 6.27 13.84
N ASP A 23 14.30 5.49 14.33
CA ASP A 23 13.98 4.16 13.82
C ASP A 23 13.50 4.37 12.38
N TYR A 24 14.48 4.55 11.46
CA TYR A 24 14.21 4.67 10.06
C TYR A 24 13.60 3.34 9.60
N ARG A 25 12.31 3.39 9.33
CA ARG A 25 11.57 2.24 8.82
C ARG A 25 11.39 2.42 7.32
N SER A 26 11.73 1.36 6.58
CA SER A 26 11.42 1.32 5.16
C SER A 26 9.93 1.56 4.94
N MET A 27 9.61 2.36 3.93
CA MET A 27 8.22 2.66 3.59
C MET A 27 7.45 1.41 3.23
N VAL A 28 6.27 1.26 3.82
CA VAL A 28 5.34 0.16 3.54
C VAL A 28 3.94 0.70 3.27
N LEU A 29 3.22 0.01 2.40
CA LEU A 29 1.78 0.16 2.25
C LEU A 29 1.10 -0.96 3.02
N PHE A 30 0.08 -0.64 3.81
CA PHE A 30 -0.58 -1.60 4.66
C PHE A 30 -2.11 -1.51 4.58
N GLU A 31 -2.77 -2.62 4.81
CA GLU A 31 -4.22 -2.72 4.93
C GLU A 31 -4.66 -2.56 6.39
N GLY A 32 -5.84 -1.97 6.61
CA GLY A 32 -6.38 -1.78 7.95
C GLY A 32 -6.12 -0.38 8.51
N VAL A 33 -6.24 -0.20 9.81
CA VAL A 33 -6.16 1.11 10.48
C VAL A 33 -4.75 1.49 10.94
N GLU A 34 -3.90 0.49 11.13
CA GLU A 34 -2.49 0.65 11.55
C GLU A 34 -1.64 -0.52 11.04
N PRO A 35 -0.32 -0.32 10.85
CA PRO A 35 0.58 -1.39 10.44
C PRO A 35 0.80 -2.38 11.60
N ILE A 36 0.86 -3.66 11.29
CA ILE A 36 1.08 -4.74 12.28
C ILE A 36 2.50 -5.26 12.09
N TYR A 37 3.39 -4.94 13.00
CA TYR A 37 4.78 -5.40 12.96
C TYR A 37 5.00 -6.62 13.85
N GLN A 38 5.60 -7.66 13.28
CA GLN A 38 6.10 -8.82 14.00
C GLN A 38 7.53 -9.12 13.58
N ILE A 39 8.47 -9.11 14.55
CA ILE A 39 9.88 -9.47 14.33
C ILE A 39 10.49 -8.74 13.10
N GLY A 40 10.20 -7.44 12.96
CA GLY A 40 10.78 -6.60 11.89
C GLY A 40 10.09 -6.70 10.52
N THR A 41 9.00 -7.44 10.41
CA THR A 41 8.15 -7.49 9.20
C THR A 41 6.79 -6.87 9.46
N CYS A 42 6.20 -6.26 8.43
CA CYS A 42 4.82 -5.77 8.46
C CYS A 42 3.89 -6.87 7.94
N ASP A 43 3.07 -7.43 8.82
CA ASP A 43 2.21 -8.59 8.50
C ASP A 43 1.04 -8.23 7.55
N ASN A 44 0.54 -7.01 7.63
CA ASN A 44 -0.53 -6.51 6.77
C ASN A 44 -0.01 -5.63 5.61
N LEU A 45 1.25 -5.86 5.20
CA LEU A 45 1.86 -5.22 4.05
C LEU A 45 1.14 -5.60 2.76
N VAL A 46 0.90 -4.62 1.91
CA VAL A 46 0.29 -4.79 0.58
C VAL A 46 1.25 -4.29 -0.49
N SER A 47 1.70 -5.20 -1.35
CA SER A 47 2.52 -4.87 -2.53
C SER A 47 1.83 -5.19 -3.85
N ASN A 48 0.71 -5.92 -3.80
CA ASN A 48 -0.06 -6.31 -4.97
C ASN A 48 -1.55 -6.24 -4.68
N LEU A 49 -2.33 -5.70 -5.61
CA LEU A 49 -3.78 -5.71 -5.59
C LEU A 49 -4.32 -6.31 -6.90
N SER A 50 -5.39 -7.08 -6.79
CA SER A 50 -6.09 -7.63 -7.95
C SER A 50 -7.58 -7.30 -7.86
N TYR A 51 -8.10 -6.67 -8.90
CA TYR A 51 -9.51 -6.32 -9.01
C TYR A 51 -10.16 -7.08 -10.15
N TYR A 52 -11.46 -7.33 -9.99
CA TYR A 52 -12.33 -7.78 -11.07
C TYR A 52 -13.37 -6.69 -11.30
N LEU A 53 -13.37 -6.10 -12.50
CA LEU A 53 -14.34 -5.06 -12.85
C LEU A 53 -15.75 -5.61 -12.73
N SER A 54 -16.59 -4.90 -12.01
CA SER A 54 -18.01 -5.18 -11.84
C SER A 54 -18.79 -3.87 -12.00
N GLU A 55 -20.12 -3.93 -11.98
CA GLU A 55 -20.95 -2.72 -12.03
C GLU A 55 -20.76 -1.82 -10.80
N THR A 56 -20.32 -2.41 -9.69
CA THR A 56 -19.99 -1.71 -8.44
C THR A 56 -18.56 -2.01 -8.04
N ASN A 57 -17.62 -1.19 -8.53
CA ASN A 57 -16.23 -1.30 -8.10
C ASN A 57 -16.06 -0.65 -6.73
N GLU A 58 -15.53 -1.40 -5.78
CA GLU A 58 -15.22 -0.89 -4.45
C GLU A 58 -13.82 -0.29 -4.41
N ASP A 59 -13.69 0.82 -3.66
CA ASP A 59 -12.41 1.45 -3.40
C ASP A 59 -11.62 0.63 -2.39
N THR A 60 -10.31 0.52 -2.61
CA THR A 60 -9.38 0.02 -1.60
C THR A 60 -8.62 1.18 -0.99
N VAL A 61 -8.53 1.21 0.33
CA VAL A 61 -7.78 2.23 1.06
C VAL A 61 -6.60 1.57 1.76
N LEU A 62 -5.39 2.07 1.48
CA LEU A 62 -4.15 1.62 2.10
C LEU A 62 -3.54 2.76 2.92
N GLY A 63 -2.97 2.42 4.07
CA GLY A 63 -2.13 3.33 4.86
C GLY A 63 -0.68 3.31 4.39
N ILE A 64 0.04 4.39 4.66
CA ILE A 64 1.47 4.52 4.42
C ILE A 64 2.16 4.65 5.76
N ASP A 65 3.20 3.86 6.00
CA ASP A 65 4.07 3.97 7.18
C ASP A 65 5.53 3.98 6.74
N GLY A 66 6.39 4.63 7.53
CA GLY A 66 7.82 4.81 7.25
C GLY A 66 8.13 6.03 6.39
N GLY A 67 9.39 6.21 6.03
CA GLY A 67 9.88 7.39 5.33
C GLY A 67 9.84 8.65 6.18
N ASP A 68 9.89 9.82 5.54
CA ASP A 68 9.93 11.14 6.20
C ASP A 68 8.54 11.77 6.47
N GLY A 69 7.46 11.07 6.13
CA GLY A 69 6.08 11.52 6.33
C GLY A 69 5.57 12.51 5.27
N SER A 70 6.34 12.81 4.24
CA SER A 70 5.95 13.67 3.12
C SER A 70 5.87 12.84 1.85
N TYR A 71 4.68 12.44 1.44
CA TYR A 71 4.54 11.47 0.35
C TYR A 71 4.05 12.09 -0.95
N ASN A 72 4.55 11.52 -2.05
CA ASN A 72 4.10 11.77 -3.41
C ASN A 72 3.75 10.44 -4.08
N VAL A 73 2.69 10.43 -4.89
CA VAL A 73 2.21 9.23 -5.59
C VAL A 73 2.38 9.41 -7.08
N ILE A 74 3.03 8.44 -7.72
CA ILE A 74 3.18 8.34 -9.17
C ILE A 74 2.49 7.07 -9.64
N ASN A 75 1.53 7.20 -10.52
CA ASN A 75 0.82 6.09 -11.14
C ASN A 75 1.22 6.00 -12.62
N GLU A 76 1.76 4.88 -13.06
CA GLU A 76 2.26 4.71 -14.42
C GLU A 76 1.12 4.68 -15.46
N HIS A 77 -0.06 4.15 -15.09
CA HIS A 77 -1.22 4.07 -15.98
C HIS A 77 -2.51 4.47 -15.24
N GLU A 78 -2.77 5.77 -15.16
CA GLU A 78 -3.96 6.33 -14.51
C GLU A 78 -5.30 5.87 -15.14
N SER A 79 -5.26 5.39 -16.39
CA SER A 79 -6.44 4.84 -17.05
C SER A 79 -6.85 3.47 -16.53
N VAL A 80 -5.96 2.72 -15.87
CA VAL A 80 -6.23 1.39 -15.28
C VAL A 80 -6.84 1.51 -13.90
N ALA A 81 -6.27 2.38 -13.07
CA ALA A 81 -6.78 2.67 -11.74
C ALA A 81 -6.47 4.12 -11.38
N SER A 82 -7.36 4.79 -10.67
CA SER A 82 -7.06 6.09 -10.07
C SER A 82 -6.53 5.90 -8.66
N VAL A 83 -5.56 6.71 -8.26
CA VAL A 83 -4.98 6.73 -6.92
C VAL A 83 -4.97 8.16 -6.40
N THR A 84 -5.57 8.36 -5.24
CA THR A 84 -5.69 9.69 -4.62
C THR A 84 -5.41 9.60 -3.13
N PHE A 85 -4.88 10.67 -2.55
CA PHE A 85 -4.83 10.78 -1.10
C PHE A 85 -6.24 10.91 -0.51
N THR A 86 -6.44 10.36 0.68
CA THR A 86 -7.67 10.47 1.45
C THR A 86 -7.36 10.81 2.90
N ASP A 87 -8.37 10.95 3.74
CA ASP A 87 -8.23 11.35 5.13
C ASP A 87 -7.32 10.40 5.92
N ASP A 88 -6.47 10.97 6.75
CA ASP A 88 -5.59 10.24 7.64
C ASP A 88 -6.37 9.51 8.71
N VAL A 89 -5.91 8.32 9.08
CA VAL A 89 -6.47 7.55 10.19
C VAL A 89 -5.34 7.14 11.12
N ASN A 90 -5.50 7.39 12.41
CA ASN A 90 -4.49 7.10 13.44
C ASN A 90 -3.12 7.75 13.19
N GLY A 91 -3.08 8.88 12.46
CA GLY A 91 -1.85 9.58 12.11
C GLY A 91 -1.13 9.01 10.87
N TYR A 92 -1.69 8.01 10.23
CA TYR A 92 -1.16 7.47 8.97
C TYR A 92 -1.85 8.10 7.78
N GLN A 93 -1.07 8.67 6.86
CA GLN A 93 -1.58 9.14 5.58
C GLN A 93 -2.06 7.97 4.75
N ARG A 94 -3.11 8.19 3.95
CA ARG A 94 -3.77 7.11 3.21
C ARG A 94 -3.93 7.43 1.74
N ILE A 95 -3.84 6.38 0.94
CA ILE A 95 -4.20 6.40 -0.48
C ILE A 95 -5.45 5.57 -0.73
N LYS A 96 -6.32 6.11 -1.56
CA LYS A 96 -7.51 5.44 -2.05
C LYS A 96 -7.29 5.04 -3.51
N ILE A 97 -7.55 3.78 -3.81
CA ILE A 97 -7.37 3.17 -5.12
C ILE A 97 -8.73 2.76 -5.65
N HIS A 98 -9.07 3.23 -6.85
CA HIS A 98 -10.30 2.88 -7.56
C HIS A 98 -9.98 2.27 -8.91
N PRO A 99 -10.36 1.00 -9.20
CA PRO A 99 -10.13 0.38 -10.49
C PRO A 99 -11.04 0.99 -11.57
N LEU A 100 -10.48 1.27 -12.76
CA LEU A 100 -11.16 1.94 -13.85
C LEU A 100 -11.32 1.08 -15.09
N ALA A 101 -10.26 0.41 -15.52
CA ALA A 101 -10.24 -0.38 -16.75
C ALA A 101 -9.32 -1.59 -16.63
N GLU A 102 -9.56 -2.60 -17.45
CA GLU A 102 -8.72 -3.80 -17.53
C GLU A 102 -7.28 -3.43 -17.91
N GLY A 103 -6.31 -3.97 -17.18
CA GLY A 103 -4.90 -3.74 -17.39
C GLY A 103 -4.07 -3.90 -16.13
N GLU A 104 -2.82 -3.47 -16.21
CA GLU A 104 -1.89 -3.44 -15.09
C GLU A 104 -1.28 -2.05 -14.95
N THR A 105 -1.02 -1.64 -13.72
CA THR A 105 -0.27 -0.42 -13.40
C THR A 105 0.64 -0.64 -12.20
N ILE A 106 1.71 0.13 -12.14
CA ILE A 106 2.57 0.22 -10.97
C ILE A 106 2.38 1.62 -10.37
N VAL A 107 2.05 1.64 -9.11
CA VAL A 107 1.96 2.85 -8.30
C VAL A 107 3.19 2.93 -7.42
N LYS A 108 3.92 4.03 -7.52
CA LYS A 108 5.08 4.33 -6.69
C LYS A 108 4.70 5.39 -5.68
N VAL A 109 5.00 5.13 -4.43
CA VAL A 109 4.90 6.14 -3.36
C VAL A 109 6.32 6.51 -2.97
N LEU A 110 6.63 7.78 -3.09
CA LEU A 110 7.95 8.34 -2.76
C LEU A 110 7.81 9.26 -1.58
N ASP A 111 8.82 9.28 -0.71
CA ASP A 111 8.95 10.29 0.33
C ASP A 111 9.81 11.48 -0.11
N GLY A 112 9.92 12.49 0.76
CA GLY A 112 10.76 13.67 0.48
C GLY A 112 12.25 13.36 0.43
N SER A 113 12.73 12.25 0.98
CA SER A 113 14.12 11.80 0.92
C SER A 113 14.46 11.04 -0.37
N GLY A 114 13.44 10.61 -1.12
CA GLY A 114 13.55 9.83 -2.34
C GLY A 114 13.51 8.32 -2.11
N GLU A 115 13.12 7.86 -0.92
CA GLU A 115 12.77 6.47 -0.69
C GLU A 115 11.45 6.15 -1.41
N GLU A 116 11.33 4.95 -1.96
CA GLU A 116 10.13 4.53 -2.67
C GLU A 116 9.62 3.17 -2.20
N THR A 117 8.29 3.02 -2.21
CA THR A 117 7.62 1.73 -2.16
C THR A 117 6.71 1.58 -3.36
N GLN A 118 6.48 0.34 -3.81
CA GLN A 118 5.73 0.06 -5.03
C GLN A 118 4.52 -0.82 -4.75
N LEU A 119 3.44 -0.52 -5.43
CA LEU A 119 2.21 -1.29 -5.44
C LEU A 119 1.88 -1.70 -6.88
N ARG A 120 1.80 -2.99 -7.14
CA ARG A 120 1.30 -3.51 -8.41
C ARG A 120 -0.21 -3.67 -8.35
N ILE A 121 -0.90 -3.11 -9.33
CA ILE A 121 -2.35 -3.22 -9.45
C ILE A 121 -2.67 -3.95 -10.75
N THR A 122 -3.41 -5.04 -10.66
CA THR A 122 -3.92 -5.79 -11.81
C THR A 122 -5.44 -5.72 -11.81
N VAL A 123 -6.02 -5.18 -12.87
CA VAL A 123 -7.46 -5.09 -13.05
C VAL A 123 -7.87 -6.05 -14.17
N LYS A 124 -8.71 -7.02 -13.85
CA LYS A 124 -9.22 -8.03 -14.77
C LYS A 124 -10.65 -7.74 -15.15
N GLY A 125 -11.00 -7.99 -16.39
CA GLY A 125 -12.39 -7.93 -16.85
C GLY A 125 -13.21 -9.02 -16.14
N CYS A 126 -14.40 -8.66 -15.66
CA CYS A 126 -15.34 -9.64 -15.17
C CYS A 126 -16.01 -10.31 -16.36
N ARG A 127 -15.76 -11.61 -16.54
CA ARG A 127 -16.51 -12.42 -17.50
C ARG A 127 -17.75 -12.94 -16.80
N GLN A 128 -18.91 -12.49 -17.25
CA GLN A 128 -20.17 -13.06 -16.80
C GLN A 128 -20.37 -14.42 -17.45
N TYR A 129 -20.66 -15.43 -16.64
CA TYR A 129 -21.01 -16.75 -17.09
C TYR A 129 -22.47 -17.00 -16.74
N THR A 130 -23.27 -17.32 -17.76
CA THR A 130 -24.65 -17.75 -17.55
C THR A 130 -24.71 -19.28 -17.56
N LEU A 131 -25.12 -19.84 -16.45
CA LEU A 131 -25.38 -21.29 -16.36
C LEU A 131 -26.80 -21.57 -16.81
N THR A 132 -26.95 -22.20 -17.96
CA THR A 132 -28.26 -22.59 -18.53
C THR A 132 -28.47 -24.07 -18.36
N LYS A 133 -29.58 -24.46 -17.74
CA LYS A 133 -30.00 -25.85 -17.63
C LYS A 133 -30.90 -26.19 -18.82
N MET A 134 -30.48 -27.16 -19.60
CA MET A 134 -31.30 -27.75 -20.68
C MET A 134 -31.49 -29.24 -20.44
N GLY A 135 -32.67 -29.60 -19.98
CA GLY A 135 -32.94 -30.99 -19.60
C GLY A 135 -32.09 -31.44 -18.42
N PHE A 136 -31.22 -32.41 -18.60
CA PHE A 136 -30.26 -32.88 -17.62
C PHE A 136 -28.84 -32.36 -17.86
N GLU A 137 -28.64 -31.55 -18.89
CA GLU A 137 -27.36 -31.00 -19.26
C GLU A 137 -27.23 -29.54 -18.79
N TYR A 138 -26.00 -29.14 -18.42
CA TYR A 138 -25.68 -27.80 -18.07
C TYR A 138 -24.65 -27.23 -19.05
N GLY A 139 -25.01 -26.17 -19.74
CA GLY A 139 -24.07 -25.41 -20.56
C GLY A 139 -23.59 -24.18 -19.86
N ILE A 140 -22.33 -23.85 -20.02
CA ILE A 140 -21.71 -22.59 -19.55
C ILE A 140 -21.39 -21.78 -20.79
N SER A 141 -21.95 -20.58 -20.89
CA SER A 141 -21.59 -19.64 -21.94
C SER A 141 -21.02 -18.34 -21.34
N SER A 142 -19.98 -17.81 -21.95
CA SER A 142 -19.44 -16.50 -21.62
C SER A 142 -20.08 -15.46 -22.54
N GLY A 143 -20.73 -14.47 -21.98
CA GLY A 143 -21.43 -13.45 -22.75
C GLY A 143 -22.93 -13.72 -22.93
N ALA A 144 -23.45 -13.67 -24.15
CA ALA A 144 -24.86 -13.93 -24.40
C ALA A 144 -25.25 -15.37 -24.04
N PRO A 145 -26.49 -15.63 -23.55
CA PRO A 145 -26.95 -16.95 -23.30
C PRO A 145 -26.85 -17.77 -24.61
N THR A 146 -26.13 -18.88 -24.54
CA THR A 146 -26.08 -19.82 -25.65
C THR A 146 -27.26 -20.75 -25.49
N GLU A 147 -28.19 -20.67 -26.40
CA GLU A 147 -29.19 -21.72 -26.54
C GLU A 147 -28.47 -22.93 -27.10
N LEU A 148 -28.40 -23.98 -26.30
CA LEU A 148 -27.96 -25.30 -26.74
C LEU A 148 -29.11 -26.03 -27.39
#